data_1ea331b1445c59961afce8817a8529c9
#
_entry.id   1ea331b1445c59961afce8817a8529c9
#
_cell.length_a   1.000
_cell.length_b   1.000
_cell.length_c   1.000
_cell.angle_alpha   90.00
_cell.angle_beta   90.00
_cell.angle_gamma   90.00
#
_symmetry.space_group_name_H-M   'P 1'
#
loop_
_entity.id
_entity.type
_entity.pdbx_description
1 polymer ?
#
loop_
_entity_poly.entity_id
_entity_poly.type
_entity_poly.pdbx_seq_one_letter_code
_entity_poly.pdbx_strand_id
1 'polypeptide(L)'
;SADADIVVVSNIKYPASVMEKNPNLKYVCVAFTGYDHVDMAYCREHGIQVSNCAGYSTVAVADLVFGLTLDVLRNISTLNAIVRQGGTKDGLVGPELEGKRFGVVGAGAIGSRVMRIAQAFGCEVVCYSRTKKDIPGVEFIELDELLKTSDVVSLHIPQTPETTGLIGAEKIALMKPTAVLINCARGPVVDSEALAAALNEGRIAGAGIDVLEMEPPFPAGHPL
;
A
#
# COMPACT_ATOMS: atom_id res chain seq x y z
N SER A 1 -27.05 -17.13 -6.32
CA SER A 1 -27.22 -16.47 -7.63
C SER A 1 -26.81 -17.39 -8.80
N ALA A 2 -27.21 -18.67 -8.79
CA ALA A 2 -26.81 -19.63 -9.83
C ALA A 2 -27.42 -19.34 -11.23
N ASP A 3 -28.27 -18.32 -11.35
CA ASP A 3 -29.04 -17.94 -12.55
C ASP A 3 -28.93 -16.41 -12.84
N ALA A 4 -28.01 -15.70 -12.22
CA ALA A 4 -27.89 -14.27 -12.38
C ALA A 4 -27.04 -13.91 -13.61
N ASP A 5 -27.50 -12.99 -14.46
CA ASP A 5 -26.70 -12.42 -15.56
C ASP A 5 -25.61 -11.47 -15.06
N ILE A 6 -25.87 -10.78 -13.96
CA ILE A 6 -24.98 -9.76 -13.37
C ILE A 6 -24.78 -10.05 -11.89
N VAL A 7 -23.53 -10.01 -11.44
CA VAL A 7 -23.18 -10.18 -10.03
C VAL A 7 -22.38 -8.97 -9.55
N VAL A 8 -22.73 -8.47 -8.36
CA VAL A 8 -21.96 -7.43 -7.67
C VAL A 8 -21.19 -8.10 -6.53
N VAL A 9 -19.87 -7.92 -6.52
CA VAL A 9 -18.99 -8.43 -5.47
C VAL A 9 -18.23 -7.27 -4.82
N SER A 10 -17.94 -7.38 -3.53
CA SER A 10 -17.04 -6.45 -2.84
C SER A 10 -15.61 -7.01 -2.82
N ASN A 11 -15.14 -7.44 -1.65
CA ASN A 11 -13.81 -8.03 -1.43
C ASN A 11 -13.84 -9.57 -1.23
N ILE A 12 -14.96 -10.21 -1.52
CA ILE A 12 -15.11 -11.67 -1.40
C ILE A 12 -14.42 -12.34 -2.59
N LYS A 13 -13.62 -13.38 -2.34
CA LYS A 13 -13.01 -14.19 -3.39
C LYS A 13 -14.05 -14.72 -4.36
N TYR A 14 -13.87 -14.48 -5.64
CA TYR A 14 -14.77 -14.88 -6.72
C TYR A 14 -13.98 -15.66 -7.79
N PRO A 15 -13.52 -16.90 -7.45
CA PRO A 15 -12.73 -17.75 -8.34
C PRO A 15 -13.60 -18.42 -9.41
N ALA A 16 -12.98 -19.02 -10.42
CA ALA A 16 -13.62 -19.80 -11.47
C ALA A 16 -14.64 -20.80 -10.91
N SER A 17 -14.27 -21.56 -9.86
CA SER A 17 -15.14 -22.58 -9.24
C SER A 17 -16.46 -22.05 -8.67
N VAL A 18 -16.56 -20.75 -8.44
CA VAL A 18 -17.82 -20.09 -8.05
C VAL A 18 -18.56 -19.62 -9.29
N MET A 19 -17.86 -19.07 -10.28
CA MET A 19 -18.47 -18.60 -11.54
C MET A 19 -19.04 -19.73 -12.39
N GLU A 20 -18.39 -20.89 -12.43
CA GLU A 20 -18.86 -22.11 -13.12
C GLU A 20 -20.26 -22.57 -12.69
N LYS A 21 -20.65 -22.24 -11.46
CA LYS A 21 -22.00 -22.56 -10.94
C LYS A 21 -23.10 -21.63 -11.46
N ASN A 22 -22.72 -20.63 -12.26
CA ASN A 22 -23.65 -19.67 -12.85
C ASN A 22 -23.40 -19.53 -14.37
N PRO A 23 -23.95 -20.44 -15.18
CA PRO A 23 -23.73 -20.43 -16.64
C PRO A 23 -24.32 -19.23 -17.36
N ASN A 24 -25.20 -18.46 -16.70
CA ASN A 24 -25.80 -17.25 -17.27
C ASN A 24 -24.99 -15.98 -17.02
N LEU A 25 -23.89 -16.05 -16.25
CA LEU A 25 -23.09 -14.89 -15.84
C LEU A 25 -22.47 -14.19 -17.05
N LYS A 26 -22.79 -12.92 -17.22
CA LYS A 26 -22.28 -12.06 -18.30
C LYS A 26 -21.43 -10.91 -17.79
N TYR A 27 -21.65 -10.51 -16.54
CA TYR A 27 -21.04 -9.31 -15.99
C TYR A 27 -20.75 -9.41 -14.50
N VAL A 28 -19.54 -9.02 -14.10
CA VAL A 28 -19.13 -8.89 -12.69
C VAL A 28 -18.83 -7.43 -12.39
N CYS A 29 -19.59 -6.83 -11.50
CA CYS A 29 -19.34 -5.48 -10.99
C CYS A 29 -18.59 -5.56 -9.66
N VAL A 30 -17.35 -5.12 -9.62
CA VAL A 30 -16.55 -5.10 -8.39
C VAL A 30 -16.75 -3.75 -7.69
N ALA A 31 -17.41 -3.77 -6.53
CA ALA A 31 -17.69 -2.58 -5.71
C ALA A 31 -16.45 -2.13 -4.91
N PHE A 32 -15.26 -2.27 -5.50
CA PHE A 32 -13.96 -1.91 -4.95
C PHE A 32 -13.02 -1.42 -6.06
N THR A 33 -11.90 -0.78 -5.70
CA THR A 33 -10.83 -0.44 -6.66
C THR A 33 -10.06 -1.68 -7.10
N GLY A 34 -9.65 -2.53 -6.15
CA GLY A 34 -8.94 -3.77 -6.44
C GLY A 34 -9.87 -4.89 -6.86
N TYR A 35 -9.45 -5.70 -7.83
CA TYR A 35 -10.20 -6.82 -8.36
C TYR A 35 -9.38 -8.13 -8.39
N ASP A 36 -8.32 -8.19 -7.62
CA ASP A 36 -7.38 -9.34 -7.54
C ASP A 36 -8.06 -10.60 -7.00
N HIS A 37 -9.21 -10.45 -6.34
CA HIS A 37 -10.05 -11.53 -5.82
C HIS A 37 -10.99 -12.16 -6.88
N VAL A 38 -11.04 -11.59 -8.10
CA VAL A 38 -11.82 -12.11 -9.24
C VAL A 38 -10.89 -12.84 -10.20
N ASP A 39 -11.26 -14.04 -10.63
CA ASP A 39 -10.51 -14.77 -11.65
C ASP A 39 -10.69 -14.13 -13.03
N MET A 40 -9.80 -13.20 -13.35
CA MET A 40 -9.82 -12.46 -14.61
C MET A 40 -9.46 -13.31 -15.83
N ALA A 41 -8.74 -14.43 -15.63
CA ALA A 41 -8.45 -15.37 -16.73
C ALA A 41 -9.72 -16.09 -17.15
N TYR A 42 -10.44 -16.65 -16.19
CA TYR A 42 -11.75 -17.28 -16.42
C TYR A 42 -12.76 -16.31 -17.07
N CYS A 43 -12.84 -15.08 -16.57
CA CYS A 43 -13.74 -14.06 -17.14
C CYS A 43 -13.44 -13.79 -18.62
N ARG A 44 -12.16 -13.64 -18.98
CA ARG A 44 -11.78 -13.42 -20.40
C ARG A 44 -12.09 -14.61 -21.28
N GLU A 45 -11.82 -15.83 -20.82
CA GLU A 45 -12.07 -17.06 -21.56
C GLU A 45 -13.56 -17.27 -21.84
N HIS A 46 -14.44 -16.88 -20.90
CA HIS A 46 -15.89 -17.07 -21.00
C HIS A 46 -16.65 -15.82 -21.45
N GLY A 47 -15.95 -14.75 -21.85
CA GLY A 47 -16.59 -13.52 -22.33
C GLY A 47 -17.34 -12.73 -21.26
N ILE A 48 -17.01 -12.97 -19.96
CA ILE A 48 -17.63 -12.27 -18.83
C ILE A 48 -16.96 -10.89 -18.70
N GLN A 49 -17.73 -9.84 -18.79
CA GLN A 49 -17.24 -8.48 -18.61
C GLN A 49 -17.04 -8.16 -17.13
N VAL A 50 -15.99 -7.41 -16.80
CA VAL A 50 -15.68 -7.00 -15.43
C VAL A 50 -15.47 -5.50 -15.37
N SER A 51 -16.13 -4.83 -14.43
CA SER A 51 -15.85 -3.45 -14.08
C SER A 51 -15.50 -3.33 -12.60
N ASN A 52 -14.81 -2.25 -12.23
CA ASN A 52 -14.53 -1.89 -10.86
C ASN A 52 -14.89 -0.44 -10.55
N CYS A 53 -14.88 -0.07 -9.28
CA CYS A 53 -15.12 1.31 -8.82
C CYS A 53 -13.79 2.08 -8.71
N ALA A 54 -13.02 2.17 -9.81
CA ALA A 54 -11.76 2.89 -9.81
C ALA A 54 -11.96 4.36 -9.39
N GLY A 55 -11.12 4.83 -8.47
CA GLY A 55 -11.08 6.23 -8.05
C GLY A 55 -11.91 6.60 -6.82
N TYR A 56 -12.87 5.77 -6.37
CA TYR A 56 -13.74 6.10 -5.23
C TYR A 56 -12.96 6.34 -3.93
N SER A 57 -11.87 5.60 -3.73
CA SER A 57 -11.06 5.65 -2.50
C SER A 57 -9.77 6.47 -2.64
N THR A 58 -9.52 7.10 -3.79
CA THR A 58 -8.26 7.81 -4.06
C THR A 58 -7.93 8.85 -3.00
N VAL A 59 -8.92 9.59 -2.54
CA VAL A 59 -8.75 10.62 -1.49
C VAL A 59 -8.49 9.96 -0.15
N ALA A 60 -9.37 9.04 0.26
CA ALA A 60 -9.29 8.38 1.56
C ALA A 60 -7.97 7.63 1.78
N VAL A 61 -7.49 6.89 0.77
CA VAL A 61 -6.21 6.18 0.87
C VAL A 61 -5.04 7.16 0.94
N ALA A 62 -5.05 8.25 0.17
CA ALA A 62 -4.00 9.26 0.26
C ALA A 62 -3.97 9.93 1.64
N ASP A 63 -5.13 10.23 2.23
CA ASP A 63 -5.23 10.79 3.57
C ASP A 63 -4.67 9.81 4.62
N LEU A 64 -4.99 8.51 4.51
CA LEU A 64 -4.49 7.47 5.39
C LEU A 64 -2.96 7.32 5.30
N VAL A 65 -2.38 7.41 4.09
CA VAL A 65 -0.91 7.41 3.92
C VAL A 65 -0.24 8.46 4.80
N PHE A 66 -0.77 9.69 4.82
CA PHE A 66 -0.21 10.75 5.66
C PHE A 66 -0.57 10.56 7.13
N GLY A 67 -1.74 10.02 7.44
CA GLY A 67 -2.10 9.63 8.80
C GLY A 67 -1.08 8.65 9.39
N LEU A 68 -0.80 7.55 8.70
CA LEU A 68 0.20 6.55 9.10
C LEU A 68 1.62 7.13 9.12
N THR A 69 2.00 7.91 8.10
CA THR A 69 3.32 8.55 8.05
C THR A 69 3.55 9.45 9.26
N LEU A 70 2.59 10.31 9.58
CA LEU A 70 2.69 11.21 10.72
C LEU A 70 2.62 10.47 12.05
N ASP A 71 1.81 9.42 12.16
CA ASP A 71 1.74 8.59 13.36
C ASP A 71 3.10 7.97 13.68
N VAL A 72 3.74 7.34 12.70
CA VAL A 72 5.06 6.72 12.86
C VAL A 72 6.14 7.79 13.14
N LEU A 73 6.23 8.85 12.34
CA LEU A 73 7.27 9.87 12.50
C LEU A 73 7.14 10.66 13.79
N ARG A 74 5.92 10.96 14.25
CA ARG A 74 5.67 11.83 15.41
C ARG A 74 5.26 11.05 16.65
N ASN A 75 5.30 9.69 16.61
CA ASN A 75 4.93 8.81 17.72
C ASN A 75 3.53 9.09 18.30
N ILE A 76 2.54 9.44 17.45
CA ILE A 76 1.23 9.96 17.91
C ILE A 76 0.51 8.92 18.78
N SER A 77 0.34 7.70 18.27
CA SER A 77 -0.35 6.62 19.00
C SER A 77 0.42 6.21 20.25
N THR A 78 1.74 6.10 20.18
CA THR A 78 2.61 5.77 21.31
C THR A 78 2.51 6.82 22.41
N LEU A 79 2.63 8.12 22.06
CA LEU A 79 2.53 9.23 23.00
C LEU A 79 1.12 9.34 23.61
N ASN A 80 0.07 9.10 22.81
CA ASN A 80 -1.29 9.07 23.34
C ASN A 80 -1.46 7.98 24.42
N ALA A 81 -0.89 6.79 24.20
CA ALA A 81 -0.93 5.70 25.18
C ALA A 81 -0.14 6.06 26.46
N ILE A 82 1.07 6.61 26.32
CA ILE A 82 1.93 7.02 27.44
C ILE A 82 1.26 8.11 28.30
N VAL A 83 0.75 9.15 27.67
CA VAL A 83 0.12 10.28 28.38
C VAL A 83 -1.14 9.84 29.13
N ARG A 84 -1.93 8.92 28.57
CA ARG A 84 -3.10 8.35 29.27
C ARG A 84 -2.73 7.55 30.53
N GLN A 85 -1.49 7.09 30.62
CA GLN A 85 -0.93 6.41 31.80
C GLN A 85 -0.14 7.36 32.72
N GLY A 86 -0.20 8.67 32.49
CA GLY A 86 0.48 9.69 33.31
C GLY A 86 1.96 9.88 32.97
N GLY A 87 2.44 9.33 31.85
CA GLY A 87 3.81 9.53 31.36
C GLY A 87 3.99 10.81 30.57
N THR A 88 5.19 11.02 30.04
CA THR A 88 5.60 12.21 29.28
C THR A 88 6.17 11.84 27.90
N LYS A 89 6.48 12.86 27.08
CA LYS A 89 7.08 12.70 25.74
C LYS A 89 8.59 12.43 25.76
N ASP A 90 9.21 12.26 26.89
CA ASP A 90 10.67 12.20 27.02
C ASP A 90 11.27 11.10 26.18
N GLY A 91 12.23 11.45 25.31
CA GLY A 91 12.89 10.53 24.39
C GLY A 91 12.09 10.20 23.10
N LEU A 92 10.88 10.72 22.90
CA LEU A 92 10.00 10.39 21.76
C LEU A 92 9.72 11.59 20.83
N VAL A 93 10.68 12.50 20.69
CA VAL A 93 10.57 13.60 19.72
C VAL A 93 10.91 13.09 18.32
N GLY A 94 9.91 13.07 17.45
CA GLY A 94 10.09 12.64 16.06
C GLY A 94 10.39 13.78 15.09
N PRO A 95 10.92 13.47 13.88
CA PRO A 95 11.25 14.44 12.84
C PRO A 95 10.00 15.01 12.14
N GLU A 96 10.16 16.17 11.51
CA GLU A 96 9.20 16.78 10.60
C GLU A 96 9.27 16.14 9.21
N LEU A 97 8.23 16.36 8.38
CA LEU A 97 8.20 15.98 6.96
C LEU A 97 8.91 16.99 6.06
N GLU A 98 8.96 18.26 6.44
CA GLU A 98 9.59 19.32 5.65
C GLU A 98 11.07 18.98 5.37
N GLY A 99 11.48 19.12 4.11
CA GLY A 99 12.82 18.77 3.64
C GLY A 99 13.14 17.27 3.58
N LYS A 100 12.22 16.38 3.92
CA LYS A 100 12.39 14.93 3.76
C LYS A 100 12.23 14.51 2.32
N ARG A 101 12.94 13.47 1.90
CA ARG A 101 12.76 12.84 0.61
C ARG A 101 11.66 11.79 0.70
N PHE A 102 10.56 12.02 -0.03
CA PHE A 102 9.38 11.17 -0.06
C PHE A 102 9.37 10.36 -1.36
N GLY A 103 9.64 9.06 -1.26
CA GLY A 103 9.66 8.12 -2.38
C GLY A 103 8.29 7.48 -2.59
N VAL A 104 7.74 7.61 -3.78
CA VAL A 104 6.44 7.02 -4.17
C VAL A 104 6.67 5.90 -5.18
N VAL A 105 6.27 4.70 -4.82
CA VAL A 105 6.32 3.53 -5.71
C VAL A 105 4.96 3.35 -6.38
N GLY A 106 4.84 3.81 -7.63
CA GLY A 106 3.63 3.78 -8.43
C GLY A 106 2.97 5.15 -8.64
N ALA A 107 2.89 5.58 -9.91
CA ALA A 107 2.30 6.85 -10.33
C ALA A 107 0.83 6.71 -10.80
N GLY A 108 0.03 5.83 -10.15
CA GLY A 108 -1.41 5.71 -10.36
C GLY A 108 -2.19 6.92 -9.82
N ALA A 109 -3.52 6.84 -9.76
CA ALA A 109 -4.36 7.91 -9.23
C ALA A 109 -4.00 8.26 -7.77
N ILE A 110 -3.85 7.25 -6.92
CA ILE A 110 -3.50 7.41 -5.50
C ILE A 110 -2.08 7.98 -5.38
N GLY A 111 -1.07 7.33 -5.99
CA GLY A 111 0.32 7.80 -5.90
C GLY A 111 0.51 9.22 -6.42
N SER A 112 -0.17 9.61 -7.52
CA SER A 112 -0.13 10.99 -8.03
C SER A 112 -0.74 12.00 -7.05
N ARG A 113 -1.76 11.61 -6.27
CA ARG A 113 -2.32 12.44 -5.22
C ARG A 113 -1.37 12.54 -4.02
N VAL A 114 -0.79 11.41 -3.60
CA VAL A 114 0.19 11.36 -2.49
C VAL A 114 1.39 12.26 -2.81
N MET A 115 1.93 12.21 -4.03
CA MET A 115 3.04 13.07 -4.44
C MET A 115 2.72 14.57 -4.27
N ARG A 116 1.52 15.00 -4.69
CA ARG A 116 1.08 16.41 -4.52
C ARG A 116 0.94 16.81 -3.06
N ILE A 117 0.46 15.91 -2.20
CA ILE A 117 0.33 16.20 -0.77
C ILE A 117 1.72 16.24 -0.12
N ALA A 118 2.64 15.33 -0.47
CA ALA A 118 4.03 15.35 0.02
C ALA A 118 4.74 16.66 -0.35
N GLN A 119 4.54 17.16 -1.59
CA GLN A 119 5.05 18.48 -1.99
C GLN A 119 4.48 19.61 -1.13
N ALA A 120 3.19 19.56 -0.77
CA ALA A 120 2.56 20.55 0.10
C ALA A 120 3.10 20.52 1.54
N PHE A 121 3.64 19.37 1.99
CA PHE A 121 4.39 19.24 3.24
C PHE A 121 5.85 19.71 3.14
N GLY A 122 6.28 20.21 1.98
CA GLY A 122 7.68 20.65 1.76
C GLY A 122 8.67 19.51 1.51
N CYS A 123 8.17 18.31 1.15
CA CYS A 123 9.04 17.18 0.81
C CYS A 123 9.66 17.33 -0.58
N GLU A 124 10.90 16.82 -0.73
CA GLU A 124 11.45 16.46 -2.04
C GLU A 124 10.80 15.14 -2.49
N VAL A 125 10.13 15.14 -3.65
CA VAL A 125 9.35 13.97 -4.08
C VAL A 125 10.04 13.26 -5.24
N VAL A 126 10.29 11.96 -5.06
CA VAL A 126 10.79 11.06 -6.10
C VAL A 126 9.80 9.92 -6.35
N CYS A 127 9.78 9.41 -7.57
CA CYS A 127 8.84 8.37 -7.97
C CYS A 127 9.52 7.25 -8.77
N TYR A 128 9.14 6.02 -8.47
CA TYR A 128 9.37 4.88 -9.36
C TYR A 128 8.04 4.42 -9.95
N SER A 129 7.97 4.31 -11.27
CA SER A 129 6.82 3.75 -11.98
C SER A 129 7.23 3.21 -13.34
N ARG A 130 6.62 2.09 -13.76
CA ARG A 130 6.83 1.53 -15.11
C ARG A 130 6.49 2.53 -16.21
N THR A 131 5.45 3.32 -16.00
CA THR A 131 5.07 4.40 -16.91
C THR A 131 5.40 5.73 -16.26
N LYS A 132 6.39 6.43 -16.81
CA LYS A 132 6.75 7.77 -16.36
C LYS A 132 5.64 8.76 -16.78
N LYS A 133 5.35 9.69 -15.89
CA LYS A 133 4.40 10.79 -16.12
C LYS A 133 5.12 12.11 -15.96
N ASP A 134 4.63 13.13 -16.65
CA ASP A 134 5.07 14.50 -16.39
C ASP A 134 4.28 15.04 -15.19
N ILE A 135 4.92 15.04 -14.03
CA ILE A 135 4.36 15.57 -12.77
C ILE A 135 5.32 16.65 -12.28
N PRO A 136 4.89 17.92 -12.25
CA PRO A 136 5.75 19.03 -11.87
C PRO A 136 6.39 18.81 -10.50
N GLY A 137 7.71 19.00 -10.42
CA GLY A 137 8.48 18.87 -9.18
C GLY A 137 8.67 17.44 -8.68
N VAL A 138 8.43 16.42 -9.52
CA VAL A 138 8.67 15.01 -9.21
C VAL A 138 9.73 14.44 -10.13
N GLU A 139 10.80 13.91 -9.56
CA GLU A 139 11.84 13.18 -10.27
C GLU A 139 11.49 11.69 -10.36
N PHE A 140 11.55 11.11 -11.57
CA PHE A 140 11.35 9.66 -11.78
C PHE A 140 12.70 8.96 -11.83
N ILE A 141 12.93 8.08 -10.84
CA ILE A 141 14.18 7.34 -10.64
C ILE A 141 13.94 5.82 -10.58
N GLU A 142 15.01 5.04 -10.57
CA GLU A 142 14.94 3.59 -10.41
C GLU A 142 14.59 3.20 -8.97
N LEU A 143 13.95 2.02 -8.79
CA LEU A 143 13.44 1.59 -7.49
C LEU A 143 14.53 1.52 -6.42
N ASP A 144 15.69 0.95 -6.74
CA ASP A 144 16.77 0.81 -5.77
C ASP A 144 17.34 2.16 -5.32
N GLU A 145 17.39 3.12 -6.22
CA GLU A 145 17.83 4.48 -5.90
C GLU A 145 16.78 5.19 -5.03
N LEU A 146 15.49 5.00 -5.33
CA LEU A 146 14.40 5.51 -4.49
C LEU A 146 14.52 4.96 -3.06
N LEU A 147 14.69 3.65 -2.91
CA LEU A 147 14.82 3.01 -1.60
C LEU A 147 16.03 3.53 -0.81
N LYS A 148 17.19 3.68 -1.46
CA LYS A 148 18.44 4.17 -0.82
C LYS A 148 18.36 5.61 -0.36
N THR A 149 17.60 6.44 -1.05
CA THR A 149 17.64 7.89 -0.85
C THR A 149 16.44 8.46 -0.12
N SER A 150 15.32 7.73 -0.04
CA SER A 150 14.10 8.23 0.59
C SER A 150 14.11 8.10 2.12
N ASP A 151 13.49 9.07 2.78
CA ASP A 151 13.21 9.05 4.22
C ASP A 151 11.84 8.42 4.51
N VAL A 152 10.90 8.54 3.56
CA VAL A 152 9.61 7.84 3.56
C VAL A 152 9.45 7.14 2.23
N VAL A 153 9.07 5.87 2.25
CA VAL A 153 8.74 5.08 1.05
C VAL A 153 7.28 4.67 1.11
N SER A 154 6.48 5.07 0.14
CA SER A 154 5.04 4.77 0.09
C SER A 154 4.67 3.98 -1.16
N LEU A 155 3.99 2.85 -0.96
CA LEU A 155 3.67 1.88 -2.01
C LEU A 155 2.26 2.10 -2.57
N HIS A 156 2.15 2.20 -3.91
CA HIS A 156 0.88 2.44 -4.64
C HIS A 156 0.81 1.63 -5.93
N ILE A 157 1.29 0.40 -5.89
CA ILE A 157 1.28 -0.55 -7.02
C ILE A 157 0.27 -1.67 -6.79
N PRO A 158 -0.35 -2.21 -7.85
CA PRO A 158 -1.23 -3.38 -7.73
C PRO A 158 -0.41 -4.62 -7.38
N GLN A 159 -1.08 -5.63 -6.84
CA GLN A 159 -0.52 -6.97 -6.72
C GLN A 159 -0.57 -7.65 -8.09
N THR A 160 0.59 -8.09 -8.54
CA THR A 160 0.78 -8.94 -9.74
C THR A 160 1.85 -9.99 -9.44
N PRO A 161 2.07 -10.99 -10.29
CA PRO A 161 3.19 -11.92 -10.10
C PRO A 161 4.54 -11.21 -9.94
N GLU A 162 4.75 -10.09 -10.67
CA GLU A 162 6.01 -9.33 -10.65
C GLU A 162 6.15 -8.41 -9.43
N THR A 163 5.06 -8.04 -8.77
CA THR A 163 5.07 -7.14 -7.60
C THR A 163 4.87 -7.87 -6.28
N THR A 164 4.50 -9.14 -6.31
CA THR A 164 4.44 -9.98 -5.11
C THR A 164 5.85 -10.19 -4.57
N GLY A 165 6.07 -9.86 -3.29
CA GLY A 165 7.37 -9.90 -2.62
C GLY A 165 8.38 -8.88 -3.15
N LEU A 166 7.96 -7.88 -3.92
CA LEU A 166 8.86 -6.87 -4.48
C LEU A 166 9.69 -6.18 -3.40
N ILE A 167 9.10 -5.89 -2.26
CA ILE A 167 9.77 -5.29 -1.10
C ILE A 167 10.10 -6.41 -0.10
N GLY A 168 11.07 -7.22 -0.45
CA GLY A 168 11.64 -8.27 0.40
C GLY A 168 12.92 -7.80 1.12
N ALA A 169 13.60 -8.73 1.79
CA ALA A 169 14.76 -8.46 2.65
C ALA A 169 15.85 -7.64 1.93
N GLU A 170 16.19 -7.98 0.68
CA GLU A 170 17.22 -7.27 -0.11
C GLU A 170 16.83 -5.81 -0.35
N LYS A 171 15.55 -5.54 -0.66
CA LYS A 171 15.05 -4.19 -0.92
C LYS A 171 14.95 -3.38 0.36
N ILE A 172 14.49 -3.99 1.46
CA ILE A 172 14.45 -3.34 2.78
C ILE A 172 15.87 -2.99 3.24
N ALA A 173 16.85 -3.85 2.99
CA ALA A 173 18.25 -3.59 3.32
C ALA A 173 18.88 -2.39 2.59
N LEU A 174 18.28 -1.94 1.48
CA LEU A 174 18.69 -0.72 0.78
C LEU A 174 18.20 0.56 1.47
N MET A 175 17.16 0.48 2.28
CA MET A 175 16.54 1.66 2.90
C MET A 175 17.45 2.28 3.96
N LYS A 176 17.29 3.58 4.19
CA LYS A 176 18.01 4.27 5.27
C LYS A 176 17.58 3.72 6.63
N PRO A 177 18.45 3.65 7.63
CA PRO A 177 18.07 3.28 8.99
C PRO A 177 17.00 4.19 9.61
N THR A 178 16.90 5.42 9.12
CA THR A 178 15.88 6.41 9.54
C THR A 178 14.61 6.37 8.69
N ALA A 179 14.53 5.50 7.68
CA ALA A 179 13.42 5.47 6.75
C ALA A 179 12.18 4.80 7.36
N VAL A 180 11.02 5.24 6.87
CA VAL A 180 9.70 4.68 7.18
C VAL A 180 9.08 4.09 5.92
N LEU A 181 8.54 2.87 6.03
CA LEU A 181 7.82 2.20 4.95
C LEU A 181 6.30 2.32 5.18
N ILE A 182 5.56 2.79 4.17
CA ILE A 182 4.10 2.89 4.21
C ILE A 182 3.50 1.99 3.12
N ASN A 183 2.64 1.05 3.52
CA ASN A 183 1.93 0.18 2.60
C ASN A 183 0.41 0.29 2.76
N CYS A 184 -0.23 1.06 1.89
CA CYS A 184 -1.68 1.12 1.71
C CYS A 184 -2.09 0.57 0.33
N ALA A 185 -1.25 -0.27 -0.28
CA ALA A 185 -1.50 -0.84 -1.60
C ALA A 185 -2.07 -2.27 -1.49
N ARG A 186 -1.19 -3.27 -1.34
CA ARG A 186 -1.53 -4.68 -1.16
C ARG A 186 -0.52 -5.34 -0.22
N GLY A 187 -1.00 -6.18 0.70
CA GLY A 187 -0.16 -6.90 1.65
C GLY A 187 0.97 -7.67 0.99
N PRO A 188 0.68 -8.55 0.02
CA PRO A 188 1.70 -9.39 -0.63
C PRO A 188 2.80 -8.65 -1.41
N VAL A 189 2.74 -7.32 -1.57
CA VAL A 189 3.82 -6.52 -2.15
C VAL A 189 5.04 -6.46 -1.24
N VAL A 190 4.82 -6.57 0.07
CA VAL A 190 5.87 -6.58 1.10
C VAL A 190 5.98 -7.98 1.69
N ASP A 191 7.20 -8.45 1.89
CA ASP A 191 7.48 -9.65 2.66
C ASP A 191 7.36 -9.31 4.15
N SER A 192 6.32 -9.80 4.82
CA SER A 192 6.01 -9.49 6.22
C SER A 192 7.07 -10.01 7.19
N GLU A 193 7.67 -11.19 6.93
CA GLU A 193 8.75 -11.73 7.75
C GLU A 193 10.01 -10.86 7.65
N ALA A 194 10.38 -10.47 6.42
CA ALA A 194 11.52 -9.59 6.19
C ALA A 194 11.31 -8.20 6.82
N LEU A 195 10.09 -7.66 6.75
CA LEU A 195 9.77 -6.38 7.37
C LEU A 195 9.84 -6.47 8.89
N ALA A 196 9.24 -7.50 9.49
CA ALA A 196 9.29 -7.72 10.94
C ALA A 196 10.73 -7.88 11.46
N ALA A 197 11.56 -8.66 10.75
CA ALA A 197 12.98 -8.79 11.08
C ALA A 197 13.70 -7.43 11.03
N ALA A 198 13.47 -6.64 9.98
CA ALA A 198 14.09 -5.33 9.83
C ALA A 198 13.67 -4.32 10.92
N LEU A 199 12.40 -4.34 11.34
CA LEU A 199 11.89 -3.52 12.43
C LEU A 199 12.50 -3.93 13.77
N ASN A 200 12.52 -5.24 14.08
CA ASN A 200 13.07 -5.77 15.32
C ASN A 200 14.59 -5.53 15.46
N GLU A 201 15.31 -5.54 14.34
CA GLU A 201 16.74 -5.25 14.29
C GLU A 201 17.06 -3.74 14.20
N GLY A 202 16.06 -2.88 14.09
CA GLY A 202 16.24 -1.43 13.93
C GLY A 202 16.89 -1.04 12.60
N ARG A 203 16.74 -1.84 11.56
CA ARG A 203 17.29 -1.54 10.22
C ARG A 203 16.55 -0.42 9.52
N ILE A 204 15.27 -0.24 9.83
CA ILE A 204 14.46 0.91 9.44
C ILE A 204 13.77 1.48 10.67
N ALA A 205 13.39 2.75 10.61
CA ALA A 205 12.83 3.44 11.78
C ALA A 205 11.39 3.02 12.10
N GLY A 206 10.62 2.56 11.12
CA GLY A 206 9.25 2.16 11.35
C GLY A 206 8.50 1.80 10.06
N ALA A 207 7.27 1.33 10.25
CA ALA A 207 6.37 1.06 9.15
C ALA A 207 4.92 1.42 9.52
N GLY A 208 4.15 1.88 8.52
CA GLY A 208 2.71 2.07 8.59
C GLY A 208 2.03 1.12 7.59
N ILE A 209 1.31 0.13 8.10
CA ILE A 209 0.75 -0.96 7.30
C ILE A 209 -0.77 -0.97 7.44
N ASP A 210 -1.46 -0.75 6.32
CA ASP A 210 -2.93 -0.80 6.22
C ASP A 210 -3.43 -2.17 5.75
N VAL A 211 -2.56 -2.93 5.08
CA VAL A 211 -2.91 -4.19 4.39
C VAL A 211 -1.87 -5.27 4.69
N LEU A 212 -2.32 -6.49 4.97
CA LEU A 212 -1.48 -7.66 5.15
C LEU A 212 -1.74 -8.68 4.04
N GLU A 213 -0.88 -9.71 3.92
CA GLU A 213 -1.03 -10.78 2.93
C GLU A 213 -2.26 -11.66 3.17
N MET A 214 -2.80 -11.63 4.37
CA MET A 214 -4.05 -12.31 4.73
C MET A 214 -5.05 -11.32 5.31
N GLU A 215 -6.28 -11.41 4.84
CA GLU A 215 -7.40 -10.65 5.39
C GLU A 215 -7.91 -11.32 6.69
N PRO A 216 -8.55 -10.58 7.60
CA PRO A 216 -9.06 -11.12 8.86
C PRO A 216 -9.93 -12.38 8.69
N PRO A 217 -9.88 -13.32 9.66
CA PRO A 217 -9.09 -13.26 10.90
C PRO A 217 -7.60 -13.53 10.66
N PHE A 218 -6.74 -12.71 11.27
CA PHE A 218 -5.30 -12.94 11.20
C PHE A 218 -4.91 -14.19 11.98
N PRO A 219 -3.95 -15.00 11.48
CA PRO A 219 -3.46 -16.14 12.23
C PRO A 219 -2.75 -15.70 13.51
N ALA A 220 -2.89 -16.48 14.55
CA ALA A 220 -2.10 -16.30 15.76
C ALA A 220 -0.60 -16.43 15.40
N GLY A 221 0.21 -15.44 15.76
CA GLY A 221 1.65 -15.43 15.47
C GLY A 221 2.03 -14.80 14.13
N HIS A 222 1.16 -13.98 13.53
CA HIS A 222 1.57 -13.12 12.41
C HIS A 222 2.78 -12.25 12.83
N PRO A 223 3.82 -12.11 11.99
CA PRO A 223 5.06 -11.44 12.39
C PRO A 223 4.93 -9.92 12.65
N LEU A 224 3.91 -9.28 12.07
CA LEU A 224 3.58 -7.85 12.20
C LEU A 224 2.42 -7.60 13.13
#